data_95a992f646ca01fbb1b89cc064dde10c
#
_entry.id   95a992f646ca01fbb1b89cc064dde10c
#
_cell.length_a   1.000
_cell.length_b   1.000
_cell.length_c   1.000
_cell.angle_alpha   90.00
_cell.angle_beta   90.00
_cell.angle_gamma   90.00
#
_symmetry.space_group_name_H-M   'P 1'
#
loop_
_entity.id
_entity.type
_entity.pdbx_description
1 polymer ?
#
loop_
_entity_poly.entity_id
_entity_poly.type
_entity_poly.pdbx_seq_one_letter_code
_entity_poly.pdbx_strand_id
1 'polypeptide(L)'
;MSRDYLTLCNEVINLMSYLPAKTMEDLDTPEGRLIKQKMNEVLRELCCGEHDTWKFRERVAHLYASEGVQDYKRPDGHILFIRPSDDTNRPPLIYTMDEGRYLPLTSNGTPVYYWIYEDKIRLYPIPNKEQEGQDYVVKYLTDKYAYNNKGCLKDIMEEPDDEPIIPEGYRSLLVYGVVRDFRASRGDAKSEFYRQKYNALYNKMLSNQRLTEDYFKGGKVLGIRSSSLEAKIAAFRNPYVVGGSRLGNG
;
A
#
# COMPACT_ATOMS: atom_id res chain seq x y z
N MET A 1 -5.78 -3.50 -24.97
CA MET A 1 -4.30 -3.58 -24.85
C MET A 1 -3.94 -2.97 -23.51
N SER A 2 -3.17 -3.68 -22.70
CA SER A 2 -2.66 -3.12 -21.45
C SER A 2 -1.72 -1.95 -21.75
N ARG A 3 -1.78 -0.89 -20.94
CA ARG A 3 -0.90 0.30 -21.07
C ARG A 3 0.32 0.05 -20.21
N ASP A 4 1.34 -0.55 -20.82
CA ASP A 4 2.65 -0.81 -20.25
C ASP A 4 3.52 0.46 -20.12
N TYR A 5 4.71 0.31 -19.56
CA TYR A 5 5.61 1.42 -19.26
C TYR A 5 6.04 2.17 -20.53
N LEU A 6 6.43 1.46 -21.60
CA LEU A 6 6.83 2.09 -22.85
C LEU A 6 5.67 2.86 -23.49
N THR A 7 4.47 2.29 -23.47
CA THR A 7 3.26 2.96 -23.97
C THR A 7 2.98 4.24 -23.18
N LEU A 8 3.05 4.21 -21.85
CA LEU A 8 2.84 5.39 -21.01
C LEU A 8 3.88 6.48 -21.25
N CYS A 9 5.17 6.12 -21.41
CA CYS A 9 6.21 7.06 -21.79
C CYS A 9 5.93 7.69 -23.17
N ASN A 10 5.50 6.89 -24.14
CA ASN A 10 5.16 7.39 -25.49
C ASN A 10 3.93 8.32 -25.46
N GLU A 11 2.95 8.09 -24.59
CA GLU A 11 1.84 9.03 -24.43
C GLU A 11 2.34 10.42 -23.92
N VAL A 12 3.29 10.43 -22.96
CA VAL A 12 3.93 11.68 -22.51
C VAL A 12 4.65 12.36 -23.67
N ILE A 13 5.48 11.62 -24.40
CA ILE A 13 6.27 12.06 -25.54
C ILE A 13 5.36 12.70 -26.61
N ASN A 14 4.26 12.04 -26.96
CA ASN A 14 3.29 12.54 -27.93
C ASN A 14 2.65 13.86 -27.45
N LEU A 15 2.28 13.96 -26.17
CA LEU A 15 1.73 15.19 -25.59
C LEU A 15 2.74 16.34 -25.52
N MET A 16 4.02 16.01 -25.52
CA MET A 16 5.13 16.99 -25.58
C MET A 16 5.57 17.30 -27.01
N SER A 17 4.95 16.66 -28.02
CA SER A 17 5.26 16.82 -29.45
C SER A 17 6.66 16.36 -29.84
N TYR A 18 7.17 15.31 -29.18
CA TYR A 18 8.40 14.62 -29.56
C TYR A 18 8.08 13.35 -30.37
N LEU A 19 9.09 12.78 -31.01
CA LEU A 19 8.96 11.52 -31.75
C LEU A 19 8.83 10.35 -30.77
N PRO A 20 7.90 9.42 -31.00
CA PRO A 20 7.72 8.28 -30.14
C PRO A 20 8.92 7.33 -30.19
N ALA A 21 9.27 6.77 -29.03
CA ALA A 21 10.30 5.74 -28.88
C ALA A 21 9.77 4.38 -29.32
N LYS A 22 10.59 3.56 -29.97
CA LYS A 22 10.26 2.17 -30.34
C LYS A 22 10.71 1.21 -29.26
N THR A 23 11.77 1.53 -28.55
CA THR A 23 12.37 0.74 -27.49
C THR A 23 12.69 1.60 -26.27
N MET A 24 13.03 0.98 -25.13
CA MET A 24 13.46 1.73 -23.93
C MET A 24 14.83 2.40 -24.13
N GLU A 25 15.69 1.87 -25.00
CA GLU A 25 16.98 2.44 -25.36
C GLU A 25 16.81 3.79 -26.10
N ASP A 26 15.76 3.95 -26.90
CA ASP A 26 15.44 5.22 -27.55
C ASP A 26 15.14 6.34 -26.51
N LEU A 27 14.81 5.95 -25.27
CA LEU A 27 14.57 6.84 -24.14
C LEU A 27 15.84 7.13 -23.30
N ASP A 28 17.03 6.75 -23.77
CA ASP A 28 18.27 7.04 -23.03
C ASP A 28 18.84 8.45 -23.32
N THR A 29 18.05 9.28 -23.97
CA THR A 29 18.28 10.74 -24.06
C THR A 29 18.05 11.40 -22.70
N PRO A 30 18.60 12.61 -22.46
CA PRO A 30 18.36 13.36 -21.21
C PRO A 30 16.86 13.52 -20.89
N GLU A 31 16.06 13.88 -21.90
CA GLU A 31 14.61 14.06 -21.77
C GLU A 31 13.90 12.74 -21.51
N GLY A 32 14.27 11.68 -22.22
CA GLY A 32 13.68 10.35 -22.03
C GLY A 32 13.96 9.77 -20.64
N ARG A 33 15.19 9.92 -20.15
CA ARG A 33 15.54 9.52 -18.77
C ARG A 33 14.74 10.31 -17.74
N LEU A 34 14.55 11.61 -17.95
CA LEU A 34 13.74 12.42 -17.07
C LEU A 34 12.26 12.01 -17.09
N ILE A 35 11.70 11.62 -18.25
CA ILE A 35 10.35 11.09 -18.37
C ILE A 35 10.24 9.77 -17.57
N LYS A 36 11.19 8.85 -17.75
CA LYS A 36 11.23 7.56 -17.00
C LYS A 36 11.26 7.79 -15.49
N GLN A 37 12.13 8.69 -15.03
CA GLN A 37 12.24 9.04 -13.61
C GLN A 37 10.93 9.64 -13.08
N LYS A 38 10.40 10.67 -13.75
CA LYS A 38 9.17 11.36 -13.34
C LYS A 38 7.95 10.46 -13.34
N MET A 39 7.87 9.49 -14.26
CA MET A 39 6.79 8.50 -14.28
C MET A 39 6.78 7.68 -12.99
N ASN A 40 7.94 7.19 -12.55
CA ASN A 40 8.07 6.44 -11.30
C ASN A 40 7.86 7.31 -10.05
N GLU A 41 8.28 8.59 -10.08
CA GLU A 41 8.02 9.54 -8.99
C GLU A 41 6.52 9.77 -8.82
N VAL A 42 5.79 10.10 -9.90
CA VAL A 42 4.33 10.29 -9.87
C VAL A 42 3.61 9.01 -9.43
N LEU A 43 4.07 7.84 -9.88
CA LEU A 43 3.52 6.55 -9.46
C LEU A 43 3.68 6.35 -7.94
N ARG A 44 4.86 6.63 -7.41
CA ARG A 44 5.12 6.54 -5.97
C ARG A 44 4.27 7.53 -5.18
N GLU A 45 4.20 8.79 -5.62
CA GLU A 45 3.36 9.82 -4.98
C GLU A 45 1.89 9.40 -4.92
N LEU A 46 1.35 8.84 -6.00
CA LEU A 46 -0.02 8.32 -6.05
C LEU A 46 -0.24 7.16 -5.09
N CYS A 47 0.74 6.28 -4.92
CA CYS A 47 0.63 5.10 -4.07
C CYS A 47 0.90 5.39 -2.59
N CYS A 48 1.82 6.33 -2.26
CA CYS A 48 2.25 6.66 -0.89
C CYS A 48 1.79 8.04 -0.40
N GLY A 49 0.87 8.71 -1.11
CA GLY A 49 0.32 10.01 -0.73
C GLY A 49 -0.59 9.96 0.50
N GLU A 50 -1.26 11.08 0.78
CA GLU A 50 -2.17 11.23 1.93
C GLU A 50 -3.28 10.16 1.99
N HIS A 51 -3.58 9.52 0.86
CA HIS A 51 -4.61 8.50 0.70
C HIS A 51 -4.02 7.15 0.29
N ASP A 52 -3.03 6.67 1.04
CA ASP A 52 -2.30 5.41 0.79
C ASP A 52 -3.14 4.12 0.94
N THR A 53 -4.40 4.24 1.35
CA THR A 53 -5.32 3.12 1.54
C THR A 53 -6.07 2.75 0.25
N TRP A 54 -5.34 2.48 -0.82
CA TRP A 54 -5.92 2.10 -2.10
C TRP A 54 -6.28 0.62 -2.17
N LYS A 55 -7.50 0.29 -2.66
CA LYS A 55 -7.97 -1.10 -2.86
C LYS A 55 -7.04 -1.90 -3.77
N PHE A 56 -6.49 -1.27 -4.80
CA PHE A 56 -5.60 -1.96 -5.76
C PHE A 56 -4.24 -2.35 -5.16
N ARG A 57 -3.85 -1.82 -3.99
CA ARG A 57 -2.66 -2.24 -3.24
C ARG A 57 -2.92 -3.43 -2.32
N GLU A 58 -4.17 -3.80 -2.11
CA GLU A 58 -4.54 -4.87 -1.20
C GLU A 58 -4.04 -6.23 -1.70
N ARG A 59 -3.43 -6.98 -0.79
CA ARG A 59 -2.90 -8.33 -1.03
C ARG A 59 -3.20 -9.23 0.15
N VAL A 60 -3.09 -10.52 -0.13
CA VAL A 60 -3.25 -11.59 0.86
C VAL A 60 -1.98 -12.44 0.86
N ALA A 61 -1.47 -12.73 2.04
CA ALA A 61 -0.46 -13.73 2.28
C ALA A 61 -0.98 -14.75 3.30
N HIS A 62 -0.39 -15.92 3.33
CA HIS A 62 -0.69 -16.97 4.29
C HIS A 62 0.47 -17.16 5.24
N LEU A 63 0.15 -17.31 6.52
CA LEU A 63 1.08 -17.61 7.59
C LEU A 63 0.64 -18.93 8.23
N TYR A 64 1.48 -19.94 8.17
CA TYR A 64 1.22 -21.23 8.78
C TYR A 64 1.91 -21.30 10.15
N ALA A 65 1.13 -21.42 11.20
CA ALA A 65 1.64 -21.52 12.55
C ALA A 65 2.37 -22.85 12.75
N SER A 66 3.46 -22.82 13.52
CA SER A 66 4.20 -24.02 13.94
C SER A 66 4.42 -24.01 15.45
N GLU A 67 4.36 -25.18 16.08
CA GLU A 67 4.55 -25.34 17.52
C GLU A 67 5.85 -24.71 18.00
N GLY A 68 5.79 -23.86 19.00
CA GLY A 68 6.93 -23.17 19.59
C GLY A 68 7.53 -22.05 18.76
N VAL A 69 7.03 -21.80 17.54
CA VAL A 69 7.51 -20.71 16.68
C VAL A 69 6.68 -19.48 16.94
N GLN A 70 7.34 -18.38 17.27
CA GLN A 70 6.71 -17.09 17.56
C GLN A 70 6.82 -16.10 16.41
N ASP A 71 7.94 -16.13 15.68
CA ASP A 71 8.33 -15.14 14.69
C ASP A 71 8.16 -15.68 13.26
N TYR A 72 7.40 -14.97 12.45
CA TYR A 72 7.07 -15.33 11.08
C TYR A 72 7.49 -14.22 10.11
N LYS A 73 7.79 -14.60 8.87
CA LYS A 73 8.15 -13.63 7.83
C LYS A 73 7.00 -12.66 7.58
N ARG A 74 7.30 -11.38 7.61
CA ARG A 74 6.36 -10.31 7.25
C ARG A 74 6.31 -10.17 5.72
N PRO A 75 5.12 -9.97 5.10
CA PRO A 75 5.03 -9.54 3.71
C PRO A 75 5.51 -8.09 3.55
N ASP A 76 6.00 -7.75 2.34
CA ASP A 76 6.45 -6.39 2.01
C ASP A 76 5.24 -5.44 1.92
N GLY A 77 4.97 -4.74 3.01
CA GLY A 77 3.86 -3.82 3.07
C GLY A 77 3.26 -3.61 4.46
N HIS A 78 2.19 -2.83 4.49
CA HIS A 78 1.47 -2.49 5.71
C HIS A 78 0.37 -3.51 6.02
N ILE A 79 0.44 -4.20 7.17
CA ILE A 79 -0.55 -5.19 7.57
C ILE A 79 -1.84 -4.49 8.01
N LEU A 80 -2.96 -4.89 7.41
CA LEU A 80 -4.29 -4.41 7.76
C LEU A 80 -4.88 -5.24 8.89
N PHE A 81 -4.80 -6.57 8.77
CA PHE A 81 -5.20 -7.51 9.82
C PHE A 81 -4.64 -8.91 9.57
N ILE A 82 -4.65 -9.72 10.62
CA ILE A 82 -4.34 -11.16 10.58
C ILE A 82 -5.53 -11.90 11.20
N ARG A 83 -6.03 -12.96 10.53
CA ARG A 83 -7.11 -13.78 11.06
C ARG A 83 -6.91 -15.26 10.72
N PRO A 84 -7.44 -16.21 11.51
CA PRO A 84 -7.50 -17.61 11.11
C PRO A 84 -8.27 -17.77 9.79
N SER A 85 -7.82 -18.67 8.91
CA SER A 85 -8.46 -18.91 7.60
C SER A 85 -9.69 -19.82 7.70
N ASP A 86 -9.73 -20.71 8.69
CA ASP A 86 -10.72 -21.75 8.89
C ASP A 86 -12.06 -21.26 9.46
N ASP A 87 -12.06 -20.11 10.12
CA ASP A 87 -13.26 -19.56 10.75
C ASP A 87 -13.38 -18.05 10.50
N THR A 88 -14.26 -17.69 9.56
CA THR A 88 -14.57 -16.30 9.26
C THR A 88 -15.28 -15.56 10.39
N ASN A 89 -15.83 -16.27 11.38
CA ASN A 89 -16.51 -15.70 12.54
C ASN A 89 -15.53 -15.39 13.68
N ARG A 90 -14.33 -15.98 13.68
CA ARG A 90 -13.29 -15.60 14.65
C ARG A 90 -12.82 -14.19 14.40
N PRO A 91 -12.71 -13.37 15.45
CA PRO A 91 -12.17 -12.02 15.30
C PRO A 91 -10.73 -12.08 14.81
N PRO A 92 -10.29 -11.04 14.06
CA PRO A 92 -8.88 -10.87 13.75
C PRO A 92 -8.02 -10.80 15.01
N LEU A 93 -6.75 -11.19 14.90
CA LEU A 93 -5.78 -11.02 15.97
C LEU A 93 -5.68 -9.53 16.33
N ILE A 94 -5.49 -9.25 17.60
CA ILE A 94 -5.36 -7.87 18.11
C ILE A 94 -3.93 -7.41 17.90
N TYR A 95 -3.75 -6.29 17.17
CA TYR A 95 -2.46 -5.64 17.07
C TYR A 95 -2.10 -4.94 18.38
N THR A 96 -0.90 -5.17 18.90
CA THR A 96 -0.38 -4.46 20.08
C THR A 96 0.92 -3.73 19.74
N MET A 97 1.05 -2.47 20.19
CA MET A 97 2.23 -1.65 20.00
C MET A 97 3.28 -1.85 21.10
N ASP A 98 2.87 -2.35 22.27
CA ASP A 98 3.72 -2.39 23.47
C ASP A 98 4.67 -3.60 23.49
N GLU A 99 4.99 -4.18 22.32
CA GLU A 99 5.94 -5.30 22.17
C GLU A 99 5.79 -6.39 23.26
N GLY A 100 4.56 -6.57 23.77
CA GLY A 100 4.31 -7.53 24.82
C GLY A 100 4.91 -7.20 26.18
N ARG A 101 5.27 -5.93 26.46
CA ARG A 101 5.87 -5.51 27.74
C ARG A 101 5.10 -5.98 28.97
N TYR A 102 3.79 -6.21 28.82
CA TYR A 102 2.91 -6.65 29.89
C TYR A 102 2.46 -8.11 29.72
N LEU A 103 2.92 -8.82 28.70
CA LEU A 103 2.52 -10.20 28.43
C LEU A 103 3.63 -11.15 28.93
N PRO A 104 3.27 -12.27 29.61
CA PRO A 104 4.24 -13.28 30.02
C PRO A 104 4.95 -13.88 28.79
N LEU A 105 6.26 -13.74 28.69
CA LEU A 105 7.07 -14.14 27.51
C LEU A 105 6.97 -15.63 27.14
N THR A 106 6.45 -16.47 28.03
CA THR A 106 6.46 -17.94 27.91
C THR A 106 5.07 -18.56 27.81
N SER A 107 4.04 -17.77 27.54
CA SER A 107 2.68 -18.31 27.38
C SER A 107 2.52 -19.01 26.04
N ASN A 108 2.17 -20.30 26.08
CA ASN A 108 1.82 -21.11 24.91
C ASN A 108 0.33 -21.27 24.78
N GLY A 109 -0.19 -21.25 23.54
CA GLY A 109 -1.61 -21.41 23.29
C GLY A 109 -2.04 -20.92 21.91
N THR A 110 -3.34 -20.67 21.77
CA THR A 110 -3.89 -20.09 20.54
C THR A 110 -3.55 -18.61 20.45
N PRO A 111 -2.90 -18.14 19.42
CA PRO A 111 -2.59 -16.72 19.22
C PRO A 111 -3.84 -15.84 19.22
N VAL A 112 -3.77 -14.75 19.98
CA VAL A 112 -4.81 -13.71 20.10
C VAL A 112 -4.25 -12.34 19.71
N TYR A 113 -2.96 -12.13 19.94
CA TYR A 113 -2.28 -10.88 19.67
C TYR A 113 -1.17 -11.07 18.63
N TYR A 114 -0.83 -10.00 17.95
CA TYR A 114 0.39 -9.91 17.15
C TYR A 114 0.99 -8.52 17.24
N TRP A 115 2.28 -8.42 16.96
CA TRP A 115 2.99 -7.16 16.72
C TRP A 115 4.09 -7.36 15.70
N ILE A 116 4.63 -6.26 15.23
CA ILE A 116 5.77 -6.28 14.33
C ILE A 116 7.03 -6.11 15.17
N TYR A 117 7.91 -7.08 15.08
CA TYR A 117 9.22 -7.06 15.71
C TYR A 117 10.29 -7.16 14.62
N GLU A 118 11.07 -6.08 14.44
CA GLU A 118 11.95 -5.95 13.28
C GLU A 118 11.15 -6.13 11.99
N ASP A 119 11.54 -7.07 11.14
CA ASP A 119 10.88 -7.43 9.88
C ASP A 119 9.98 -8.68 9.99
N LYS A 120 9.51 -9.01 11.20
CA LYS A 120 8.74 -10.23 11.48
C LYS A 120 7.39 -9.91 12.10
N ILE A 121 6.44 -10.79 11.83
CA ILE A 121 5.18 -10.87 12.58
C ILE A 121 5.46 -11.77 13.79
N ARG A 122 5.25 -11.25 14.98
CA ARG A 122 5.33 -12.02 16.22
C ARG A 122 3.93 -12.31 16.73
N LEU A 123 3.64 -13.60 16.93
CA LEU A 123 2.36 -14.08 17.45
C LEU A 123 2.42 -14.29 18.97
N TYR A 124 1.30 -14.04 19.66
CA TYR A 124 1.17 -14.28 21.08
C TYR A 124 -0.27 -14.69 21.47
N PRO A 125 -0.47 -15.69 22.34
CA PRO A 125 0.54 -16.63 22.85
C PRO A 125 1.35 -17.34 21.76
N ILE A 126 2.48 -17.96 22.15
CA ILE A 126 3.27 -18.79 21.22
C ILE A 126 2.41 -19.98 20.79
N PRO A 127 2.29 -20.29 19.49
CA PRO A 127 1.51 -21.42 19.01
C PRO A 127 1.91 -22.74 19.73
N ASN A 128 0.93 -23.46 20.23
CA ASN A 128 1.11 -24.78 20.80
C ASN A 128 0.86 -25.87 19.75
N LYS A 129 0.96 -27.14 20.13
CA LYS A 129 0.77 -28.29 19.26
C LYS A 129 -0.60 -28.31 18.56
N GLU A 130 -1.66 -27.80 19.21
CA GLU A 130 -3.00 -27.72 18.65
C GLU A 130 -3.11 -26.73 17.49
N GLN A 131 -2.14 -25.80 17.42
CA GLN A 131 -2.06 -24.78 16.38
C GLN A 131 -1.08 -25.15 15.25
N GLU A 132 -0.45 -26.32 15.31
CA GLU A 132 0.46 -26.77 14.25
C GLU A 132 -0.27 -26.85 12.92
N GLY A 133 0.28 -26.16 11.89
CA GLY A 133 -0.32 -26.07 10.57
C GLY A 133 -1.53 -25.14 10.43
N GLN A 134 -1.96 -24.46 11.53
CA GLN A 134 -3.04 -23.49 11.46
C GLN A 134 -2.69 -22.38 10.48
N ASP A 135 -3.54 -22.17 9.47
CA ASP A 135 -3.40 -21.12 8.47
C ASP A 135 -4.01 -19.81 8.97
N TYR A 136 -3.22 -18.76 8.90
CA TYR A 136 -3.65 -17.37 9.14
C TYR A 136 -3.57 -16.57 7.86
N VAL A 137 -4.67 -15.93 7.50
CA VAL A 137 -4.74 -14.96 6.40
C VAL A 137 -4.19 -13.63 6.89
N VAL A 138 -3.10 -13.18 6.28
CA VAL A 138 -2.50 -11.86 6.49
C VAL A 138 -2.94 -10.94 5.35
N LYS A 139 -3.80 -9.98 5.64
CA LYS A 139 -4.22 -8.97 4.67
C LYS A 139 -3.36 -7.74 4.83
N TYR A 140 -2.78 -7.24 3.72
CA TYR A 140 -1.85 -6.14 3.76
C TYR A 140 -1.94 -5.26 2.50
N LEU A 141 -1.42 -4.03 2.59
CA LEU A 141 -1.22 -3.13 1.47
C LEU A 141 0.24 -3.25 1.04
N THR A 142 0.48 -3.69 -0.19
CA THR A 142 1.85 -3.82 -0.71
C THR A 142 2.54 -2.47 -0.87
N ASP A 143 3.85 -2.43 -0.63
CA ASP A 143 4.71 -1.28 -0.89
C ASP A 143 5.28 -1.29 -2.31
N LYS A 144 4.96 -2.32 -3.10
CA LYS A 144 5.36 -2.43 -4.51
C LYS A 144 4.39 -1.67 -5.40
N TYR A 145 4.89 -1.04 -6.46
CA TYR A 145 4.10 -0.13 -7.30
C TYR A 145 3.90 -0.60 -8.74
N ALA A 146 4.60 -1.65 -9.15
CA ALA A 146 4.56 -2.15 -10.51
C ALA A 146 4.47 -3.68 -10.58
N TYR A 147 4.13 -4.19 -11.74
CA TYR A 147 4.24 -5.60 -12.10
C TYR A 147 5.22 -5.77 -13.25
N ASN A 148 5.98 -6.85 -13.24
CA ASN A 148 6.68 -7.29 -14.43
C ASN A 148 5.75 -8.08 -15.36
N ASN A 149 6.26 -8.48 -16.54
CA ASN A 149 5.53 -9.29 -17.55
C ASN A 149 5.07 -10.67 -17.04
N LYS A 150 5.60 -11.14 -15.92
CA LYS A 150 5.20 -12.39 -15.25
C LYS A 150 4.16 -12.17 -14.15
N GLY A 151 3.70 -10.92 -13.97
CA GLY A 151 2.78 -10.55 -12.90
C GLY A 151 3.40 -10.48 -11.50
N CYS A 152 4.74 -10.49 -11.38
CA CYS A 152 5.42 -10.31 -10.10
C CYS A 152 5.53 -8.83 -9.74
N LEU A 153 5.32 -8.53 -8.47
CA LEU A 153 5.40 -7.15 -7.94
C LEU A 153 6.85 -6.64 -7.93
N LYS A 154 7.02 -5.37 -8.31
CA LYS A 154 8.29 -4.61 -8.35
C LYS A 154 8.15 -3.27 -7.64
N ASP A 155 9.29 -2.71 -7.23
CA ASP A 155 9.33 -1.38 -6.59
C ASP A 155 9.12 -0.23 -7.60
N ILE A 156 9.64 -0.40 -8.82
CA ILE A 156 9.59 0.60 -9.90
C ILE A 156 9.36 -0.08 -11.25
N MET A 157 8.92 0.71 -12.24
CA MET A 157 8.90 0.28 -13.63
C MET A 157 10.28 0.54 -14.26
N GLU A 158 10.85 -0.48 -14.89
CA GLU A 158 12.17 -0.42 -15.55
C GLU A 158 12.11 -0.97 -16.97
N GLU A 159 11.43 -2.11 -17.15
CA GLU A 159 11.31 -2.80 -18.41
C GLU A 159 10.14 -2.26 -19.26
N PRO A 160 10.18 -2.36 -20.59
CA PRO A 160 9.17 -1.82 -21.49
C PRO A 160 7.76 -2.33 -21.21
N ASP A 161 7.65 -3.58 -20.80
CA ASP A 161 6.41 -4.33 -20.52
C ASP A 161 6.02 -4.34 -19.04
N ASP A 162 6.72 -3.59 -18.18
CA ASP A 162 6.29 -3.38 -16.80
C ASP A 162 4.98 -2.59 -16.78
N GLU A 163 4.09 -2.95 -15.87
CA GLU A 163 2.80 -2.30 -15.71
C GLU A 163 2.66 -1.64 -14.33
N PRO A 164 2.14 -0.41 -14.25
CA PRO A 164 1.86 0.20 -12.96
C PRO A 164 0.72 -0.55 -12.24
N ILE A 165 0.82 -0.64 -10.90
CA ILE A 165 -0.20 -1.29 -10.06
C ILE A 165 -1.57 -0.58 -10.13
N ILE A 166 -1.58 0.69 -10.55
CA ILE A 166 -2.80 1.50 -10.71
C ILE A 166 -3.71 0.86 -11.77
N PRO A 167 -5.02 0.69 -11.49
CA PRO A 167 -5.96 0.14 -12.46
C PRO A 167 -5.95 0.91 -13.79
N GLU A 168 -6.08 0.19 -14.91
CA GLU A 168 -5.91 0.71 -16.27
C GLU A 168 -6.71 2.01 -16.53
N GLY A 169 -7.94 2.10 -16.03
CA GLY A 169 -8.79 3.29 -16.17
C GLY A 169 -8.24 4.57 -15.54
N TYR A 170 -7.20 4.47 -14.69
CA TYR A 170 -6.57 5.60 -13.99
C TYR A 170 -5.10 5.82 -14.39
N ARG A 171 -4.52 5.00 -15.25
CA ARG A 171 -3.11 5.11 -15.68
C ARG A 171 -2.79 6.43 -16.38
N SER A 172 -3.80 7.13 -16.95
CA SER A 172 -3.63 8.49 -17.47
C SER A 172 -3.21 9.52 -16.39
N LEU A 173 -3.38 9.21 -15.09
CA LEU A 173 -2.85 10.05 -14.02
C LEU A 173 -1.33 10.19 -14.11
N LEU A 174 -0.64 9.08 -14.42
CA LEU A 174 0.81 9.10 -14.60
C LEU A 174 1.22 10.03 -15.73
N VAL A 175 0.54 9.91 -16.88
CA VAL A 175 0.81 10.75 -18.06
C VAL A 175 0.53 12.21 -17.77
N TYR A 176 -0.64 12.54 -17.20
CA TYR A 176 -1.00 13.93 -16.89
C TYR A 176 -0.11 14.54 -15.81
N GLY A 177 0.29 13.76 -14.81
CA GLY A 177 1.22 14.18 -13.76
C GLY A 177 2.57 14.58 -14.34
N VAL A 178 3.16 13.70 -15.16
CA VAL A 178 4.46 13.97 -15.81
C VAL A 178 4.38 15.17 -16.74
N VAL A 179 3.37 15.24 -17.63
CA VAL A 179 3.22 16.37 -18.57
C VAL A 179 2.99 17.69 -17.83
N ARG A 180 2.18 17.69 -16.76
CA ARG A 180 1.99 18.85 -15.88
C ARG A 180 3.32 19.38 -15.36
N ASP A 181 4.14 18.50 -14.80
CA ASP A 181 5.40 18.88 -14.15
C ASP A 181 6.43 19.39 -15.17
N PHE A 182 6.54 18.72 -16.32
CA PHE A 182 7.40 19.20 -17.43
C PHE A 182 7.00 20.58 -17.95
N ARG A 183 5.70 20.81 -18.14
CA ARG A 183 5.21 22.10 -18.62
C ARG A 183 5.34 23.20 -17.57
N ALA A 184 5.10 22.87 -16.31
CA ALA A 184 5.28 23.80 -15.19
C ALA A 184 6.74 24.23 -15.06
N SER A 185 7.70 23.32 -15.17
CA SER A 185 9.14 23.64 -15.11
C SER A 185 9.62 24.56 -16.23
N ARG A 186 8.88 24.61 -17.35
CA ARG A 186 9.15 25.48 -18.51
C ARG A 186 8.32 26.77 -18.50
N GLY A 187 7.51 27.02 -17.47
CA GLY A 187 6.60 28.16 -17.42
C GLY A 187 5.47 28.11 -18.46
N ASP A 188 5.13 26.93 -19.00
CA ASP A 188 4.09 26.75 -20.00
C ASP A 188 2.70 26.83 -19.35
N ALA A 189 1.86 27.78 -19.78
CA ALA A 189 0.50 27.97 -19.29
C ALA A 189 -0.40 26.72 -19.44
N LYS A 190 -0.07 25.81 -20.39
CA LYS A 190 -0.78 24.54 -20.55
C LYS A 190 -0.58 23.59 -19.35
N SER A 191 0.37 23.85 -18.45
CA SER A 191 0.54 23.08 -17.21
C SER A 191 -0.75 23.06 -16.38
N GLU A 192 -1.48 24.18 -16.32
CA GLU A 192 -2.75 24.29 -15.61
C GLU A 192 -3.84 23.39 -16.18
N PHE A 193 -3.94 23.27 -17.50
CA PHE A 193 -4.88 22.36 -18.18
C PHE A 193 -4.62 20.89 -17.76
N TYR A 194 -3.35 20.46 -17.71
CA TYR A 194 -3.03 19.10 -17.29
C TYR A 194 -3.23 18.88 -15.79
N ARG A 195 -3.02 19.92 -14.97
CA ARG A 195 -3.34 19.88 -13.54
C ARG A 195 -4.85 19.64 -13.32
N GLN A 196 -5.69 20.33 -14.06
CA GLN A 196 -7.16 20.13 -13.96
C GLN A 196 -7.56 18.71 -14.38
N LYS A 197 -6.99 18.19 -15.49
CA LYS A 197 -7.24 16.80 -15.91
C LYS A 197 -6.78 15.78 -14.88
N TYR A 198 -5.60 15.98 -14.32
CA TYR A 198 -5.06 15.15 -13.25
C TYR A 198 -5.99 15.15 -12.04
N ASN A 199 -6.36 16.32 -11.53
CA ASN A 199 -7.23 16.45 -10.36
C ASN A 199 -8.61 15.82 -10.58
N ALA A 200 -9.22 16.02 -11.73
CA ALA A 200 -10.51 15.41 -12.05
C ALA A 200 -10.47 13.88 -12.03
N LEU A 201 -9.41 13.29 -12.64
CA LEU A 201 -9.24 11.83 -12.67
C LEU A 201 -8.82 11.27 -11.30
N TYR A 202 -8.00 12.01 -10.55
CA TYR A 202 -7.59 11.67 -9.18
C TYR A 202 -8.80 11.62 -8.23
N ASN A 203 -9.68 12.61 -8.27
CA ASN A 203 -10.90 12.63 -7.47
C ASN A 203 -11.82 11.45 -7.82
N LYS A 204 -11.92 11.09 -9.10
CA LYS A 204 -12.66 9.90 -9.54
C LYS A 204 -12.01 8.62 -8.99
N MET A 205 -10.68 8.52 -8.97
CA MET A 205 -9.96 7.39 -8.38
C MET A 205 -10.19 7.33 -6.87
N LEU A 206 -10.14 8.46 -6.16
CA LEU A 206 -10.45 8.54 -4.73
C LEU A 206 -11.83 7.97 -4.41
N SER A 207 -12.86 8.36 -5.16
CA SER A 207 -14.22 7.87 -4.94
C SER A 207 -14.36 6.36 -5.12
N ASN A 208 -13.61 5.77 -6.05
CA ASN A 208 -13.80 4.38 -6.47
C ASN A 208 -12.81 3.40 -5.86
N GLN A 209 -11.60 3.84 -5.55
CA GLN A 209 -10.50 2.95 -5.19
C GLN A 209 -10.02 3.13 -3.75
N ARG A 210 -10.45 4.16 -3.03
CA ARG A 210 -10.09 4.33 -1.62
C ARG A 210 -10.80 3.28 -0.77
N LEU A 211 -10.07 2.67 0.16
CA LEU A 211 -10.67 1.86 1.22
C LEU A 211 -11.45 2.78 2.17
N THR A 212 -12.71 2.45 2.40
CA THR A 212 -13.59 3.22 3.30
C THR A 212 -13.57 2.63 4.72
N GLU A 213 -14.06 3.41 5.71
CA GLU A 213 -14.19 2.93 7.09
C GLU A 213 -14.99 1.64 7.20
N ASP A 214 -16.03 1.45 6.36
CA ASP A 214 -16.86 0.27 6.39
C ASP A 214 -16.10 -0.99 6.02
N TYR A 215 -15.04 -0.89 5.23
CA TYR A 215 -14.14 -1.98 4.91
C TYR A 215 -13.41 -2.51 6.16
N PHE A 216 -13.02 -1.61 7.07
CA PHE A 216 -12.34 -1.96 8.33
C PHE A 216 -13.33 -2.39 9.43
N LYS A 217 -14.62 -2.04 9.32
CA LYS A 217 -15.67 -2.41 10.28
C LYS A 217 -16.11 -3.88 10.16
N GLY A 218 -15.85 -4.53 9.00
CA GLY A 218 -16.13 -5.95 8.80
C GLY A 218 -15.31 -6.90 9.70
N GLY A 219 -14.16 -6.42 10.23
CA GLY A 219 -13.52 -7.02 11.39
C GLY A 219 -13.92 -6.20 12.62
N LYS A 220 -14.83 -6.70 13.46
CA LYS A 220 -15.12 -6.09 14.76
C LYS A 220 -13.82 -5.96 15.54
N VAL A 221 -13.17 -4.80 15.46
CA VAL A 221 -12.11 -4.43 16.39
C VAL A 221 -12.82 -4.12 17.70
N LEU A 222 -13.00 -5.15 18.52
CA LEU A 222 -13.50 -5.03 19.88
C LEU A 222 -12.53 -4.10 20.64
N GLY A 223 -12.98 -2.89 20.94
CA GLY A 223 -12.33 -2.03 21.95
C GLY A 223 -11.94 -0.63 21.54
N ILE A 224 -12.04 -0.22 20.27
CA ILE A 224 -11.80 1.18 19.91
C ILE A 224 -13.14 1.86 19.65
N ARG A 225 -13.63 2.65 20.60
CA ARG A 225 -14.73 3.59 20.38
C ARG A 225 -14.37 4.51 19.23
N SER A 226 -15.31 4.71 18.32
CA SER A 226 -15.23 5.46 17.08
C SER A 226 -14.53 6.81 17.22
N SER A 227 -13.28 6.84 16.96
CA SER A 227 -12.62 8.01 16.42
C SER A 227 -12.60 7.85 14.88
N SER A 228 -12.68 8.96 14.17
CA SER A 228 -12.75 8.98 12.70
C SER A 228 -11.66 8.12 12.05
N LEU A 229 -11.86 7.67 10.81
CA LEU A 229 -10.84 6.96 10.02
C LEU A 229 -9.52 7.72 10.01
N GLU A 230 -9.58 9.05 9.96
CA GLU A 230 -8.42 9.93 10.03
C GLU A 230 -7.63 9.79 11.34
N ALA A 231 -8.31 9.63 12.47
CA ALA A 231 -7.65 9.39 13.76
C ALA A 231 -7.03 7.97 13.80
N LYS A 232 -7.63 6.99 13.13
CA LYS A 232 -7.05 5.63 13.01
C LYS A 232 -5.84 5.64 12.06
N ILE A 233 -5.94 6.32 10.92
CA ILE A 233 -4.82 6.51 9.98
C ILE A 233 -3.72 7.36 10.63
N ALA A 234 -4.06 8.39 11.41
CA ALA A 234 -3.10 9.19 12.15
C ALA A 234 -2.42 8.39 13.28
N ALA A 235 -3.13 7.47 13.95
CA ALA A 235 -2.55 6.55 14.93
C ALA A 235 -1.55 5.58 14.28
N PHE A 236 -1.81 5.16 13.03
CA PHE A 236 -0.86 4.37 12.24
C PHE A 236 0.35 5.17 11.75
N ARG A 237 0.19 6.49 11.53
CA ARG A 237 1.28 7.38 11.09
C ARG A 237 2.13 7.94 12.24
N ASN A 238 1.58 7.98 13.47
CA ASN A 238 2.29 8.57 14.61
C ASN A 238 2.05 7.74 15.88
N PRO A 239 2.87 6.72 16.16
CA PRO A 239 2.73 5.84 17.32
C PRO A 239 2.83 6.54 18.67
N TYR A 240 3.20 7.84 18.72
CA TYR A 240 3.40 8.60 19.96
C TYR A 240 2.17 9.41 20.42
N VAL A 241 1.02 9.35 19.75
CA VAL A 241 -0.15 10.20 20.05
C VAL A 241 -1.34 9.44 20.65
N VAL A 242 -1.17 8.28 21.23
CA VAL A 242 -2.26 7.59 21.94
C VAL A 242 -1.88 7.35 23.40
N GLY A 243 -2.23 8.29 24.29
CA GLY A 243 -2.01 8.08 25.73
C GLY A 243 -2.23 9.27 26.62
N GLY A 244 -3.13 10.18 26.29
CA GLY A 244 -3.57 11.24 27.18
C GLY A 244 -4.88 10.91 27.91
N SER A 245 -4.92 9.91 28.80
CA SER A 245 -6.01 9.79 29.76
C SER A 245 -5.83 10.84 30.84
N ARG A 246 -6.66 11.89 30.80
CA ARG A 246 -6.83 12.79 31.96
C ARG A 246 -7.30 11.96 33.16
N LEU A 247 -6.44 11.80 34.13
CA LEU A 247 -6.85 11.50 35.48
C LEU A 247 -7.63 12.70 36.00
N GLY A 248 -8.94 12.56 36.11
CA GLY A 248 -9.78 13.53 36.80
C GLY A 248 -9.48 13.47 38.29
N ASN A 249 -9.03 14.59 38.82
CA ASN A 249 -9.09 14.85 40.27
C ASN A 249 -10.54 15.03 40.68
N GLY A 250 -10.98 14.21 41.60
CA GLY A 250 -12.15 14.35 42.42
C GLY A 250 -11.82 13.82 43.80
#